data_362cf64dc62e2f80d88310a757e2e13d
#
_entry.id   362cf64dc62e2f80d88310a757e2e13d
#
_cell.length_a   1.000
_cell.length_b   1.000
_cell.length_c   1.000
_cell.angle_alpha   90.00
_cell.angle_beta   90.00
_cell.angle_gamma   90.00
#
_symmetry.space_group_name_H-M   'P 1'
#
loop_
_entity.id
_entity.type
_entity.pdbx_description
1 polymer ?
#
loop_
_entity_poly.entity_id
_entity_poly.type
_entity_poly.pdbx_seq_one_letter_code
_entity_poly.pdbx_strand_id
1 'polypeptide(L)'
;MKVFSLTPKFTLAGLLTLAVTVIAVPVFAAGTLNVYNWAEYIGETTIADFEKEFGIEVTYDNYDSVETADAKLLAGHSGYDVVSHSGSAIGRLIPAANILQPLDKSKLPNLKHMRTDVMGQLASNWDEGNQYVIPFMWGTHGVTYNEELVRSVLPNAPIGSMDLIFKPEHMEKLAQCGVAFLDSPTDVIPMALAYLGLDPSSKDVADYAKAADMLLKIRPYIKTFDNYAYQKMPQKEFCLAVTWGPDGLLAMSGAEEANTGVVLDFFSPPGPGAANVWIDGWVIPADAKNIENAHLFLNYMMRPEVAANDSNYTWYATANQGALPLVDSAVTGSTAAYPPADAVAQMYTLAVVPPKVEKARTRAWVKFKSGN
;
A
#
# COMPACT_ATOMS: atom_id res chain seq x y z
N MET A 1 90.20 -19.98 53.72
CA MET A 1 88.90 -19.32 54.12
C MET A 1 88.29 -18.71 52.88
N LYS A 2 87.29 -19.34 52.30
CA LYS A 2 86.54 -18.80 51.13
C LYS A 2 85.20 -18.37 51.63
N VAL A 3 84.91 -17.09 51.49
CA VAL A 3 83.61 -16.42 51.77
C VAL A 3 82.73 -16.56 50.57
N PHE A 4 81.56 -17.21 50.71
CA PHE A 4 80.58 -17.32 49.70
C PHE A 4 79.60 -16.10 49.87
N SER A 5 79.45 -15.32 48.82
CA SER A 5 78.45 -14.23 48.66
C SER A 5 77.21 -14.82 48.02
N LEU A 6 76.08 -14.68 48.68
CA LEU A 6 74.75 -15.04 48.22
C LEU A 6 74.00 -13.73 47.76
N THR A 7 73.75 -13.59 46.50
CA THR A 7 72.88 -12.52 45.94
C THR A 7 71.45 -13.04 45.81
N PRO A 8 70.41 -12.33 46.24
CA PRO A 8 69.04 -12.75 46.07
C PRO A 8 68.54 -12.36 44.63
N LYS A 9 67.92 -13.33 43.92
CA LYS A 9 67.23 -13.12 42.67
C LYS A 9 65.81 -12.65 42.97
N PHE A 10 65.49 -11.43 42.60
CA PHE A 10 64.12 -10.95 42.57
C PHE A 10 63.41 -11.52 41.32
N THR A 11 62.36 -12.31 41.51
CA THR A 11 61.42 -12.75 40.46
C THR A 11 60.34 -11.70 40.30
N LEU A 12 60.28 -11.08 39.13
CA LEU A 12 59.24 -10.13 38.72
C LEU A 12 57.99 -10.93 38.34
N ALA A 13 56.97 -10.93 39.18
CA ALA A 13 55.66 -11.50 38.86
C ALA A 13 54.88 -10.51 37.97
N GLY A 14 54.73 -10.86 36.71
CA GLY A 14 53.90 -10.08 35.77
C GLY A 14 52.41 -10.24 36.09
N LEU A 15 51.75 -9.17 36.50
CA LEU A 15 50.28 -9.10 36.57
C LEU A 15 49.74 -9.03 35.11
N LEU A 16 49.11 -10.12 34.69
CA LEU A 16 48.29 -10.13 33.46
C LEU A 16 46.94 -9.52 33.79
N THR A 17 46.71 -8.26 33.43
CA THR A 17 45.40 -7.62 33.50
C THR A 17 44.54 -8.15 32.35
N LEU A 18 43.59 -9.03 32.65
CA LEU A 18 42.57 -9.50 31.72
C LEU A 18 41.57 -8.34 31.49
N ALA A 19 41.65 -7.68 30.35
CA ALA A 19 40.64 -6.71 29.94
C ALA A 19 39.37 -7.46 29.51
N VAL A 20 38.40 -7.52 30.42
CA VAL A 20 37.03 -7.99 30.07
C VAL A 20 36.37 -6.92 29.23
N THR A 21 36.33 -7.11 27.91
CA THR A 21 35.53 -6.29 27.00
C THR A 21 34.05 -6.64 27.28
N VAL A 22 33.37 -5.82 28.03
CA VAL A 22 31.90 -5.89 28.16
C VAL A 22 31.32 -5.49 26.81
N ILE A 23 30.92 -6.46 26.01
CA ILE A 23 30.09 -6.20 24.83
C ILE A 23 28.75 -5.79 25.42
N ALA A 24 28.43 -4.52 25.34
CA ALA A 24 27.10 -3.99 25.62
C ALA A 24 26.15 -4.58 24.57
N VAL A 25 25.48 -5.66 24.91
CA VAL A 25 24.32 -6.16 24.16
C VAL A 25 23.25 -5.08 24.34
N PRO A 26 22.72 -4.47 23.26
CA PRO A 26 21.63 -3.54 23.42
C PRO A 26 20.48 -4.27 24.11
N VAL A 27 20.10 -3.82 25.29
CA VAL A 27 18.89 -4.27 25.97
C VAL A 27 17.74 -3.66 25.18
N PHE A 28 17.19 -4.41 24.24
CA PHE A 28 15.94 -4.07 23.62
C PHE A 28 14.86 -4.10 24.70
N ALA A 29 14.03 -3.08 24.75
CA ALA A 29 12.90 -3.02 25.65
C ALA A 29 11.97 -4.19 25.31
N ALA A 30 11.93 -5.21 26.16
CA ALA A 30 10.87 -6.20 26.10
C ALA A 30 9.54 -5.45 26.20
N GLY A 31 8.61 -5.72 25.27
CA GLY A 31 7.35 -4.98 25.22
C GLY A 31 6.42 -5.57 24.18
N THR A 32 5.31 -4.89 23.98
CA THR A 32 4.32 -5.24 22.99
C THR A 32 4.23 -4.15 21.91
N LEU A 33 3.68 -4.48 20.76
CA LEU A 33 3.36 -3.57 19.70
C LEU A 33 2.06 -4.01 19.02
N ASN A 34 1.11 -3.11 18.88
CA ASN A 34 -0.14 -3.37 18.18
C ASN A 34 -0.11 -2.70 16.82
N VAL A 35 -0.15 -3.50 15.75
CA VAL A 35 -0.06 -3.07 14.35
C VAL A 35 -1.39 -3.32 13.65
N TYR A 36 -1.87 -2.34 12.88
CA TYR A 36 -3.08 -2.45 12.07
C TYR A 36 -2.74 -2.15 10.61
N ASN A 37 -2.91 -3.12 9.74
CA ASN A 37 -2.52 -3.01 8.33
C ASN A 37 -3.64 -3.49 7.41
N TRP A 38 -3.50 -3.20 6.14
CA TRP A 38 -4.31 -3.81 5.09
C TRP A 38 -4.15 -5.32 5.08
N ALA A 39 -5.20 -6.03 4.70
CA ALA A 39 -5.13 -7.49 4.52
C ALA A 39 -4.16 -7.83 3.37
N GLU A 40 -3.40 -8.91 3.53
CA GLU A 40 -2.43 -9.43 2.54
C GLU A 40 -1.36 -8.41 2.10
N TYR A 41 -0.94 -7.49 2.98
CA TYR A 41 -0.14 -6.31 2.62
C TYR A 41 1.19 -6.21 3.38
N ILE A 42 1.81 -7.34 3.72
CA ILE A 42 3.12 -7.43 4.39
C ILE A 42 3.77 -8.77 4.06
N GLY A 43 5.09 -8.85 4.06
CA GLY A 43 5.82 -10.09 3.83
C GLY A 43 5.52 -11.15 4.90
N GLU A 44 5.49 -12.41 4.49
CA GLU A 44 5.11 -13.54 5.36
C GLU A 44 5.93 -13.61 6.64
N THR A 45 7.23 -13.27 6.58
CA THR A 45 8.15 -13.38 7.73
C THR A 45 8.40 -12.05 8.44
N THR A 46 7.96 -10.92 7.88
CA THR A 46 8.34 -9.58 8.34
C THR A 46 8.05 -9.35 9.82
N ILE A 47 6.87 -9.76 10.31
CA ILE A 47 6.51 -9.63 11.73
C ILE A 47 7.36 -10.57 12.60
N ALA A 48 7.48 -11.84 12.22
CA ALA A 48 8.24 -12.83 12.99
C ALA A 48 9.73 -12.47 13.08
N ASP A 49 10.30 -11.91 12.01
CA ASP A 49 11.69 -11.46 11.99
C ASP A 49 11.89 -10.22 12.87
N PHE A 50 10.93 -9.30 12.90
CA PHE A 50 10.93 -8.16 13.84
C PHE A 50 10.86 -8.63 15.29
N GLU A 51 9.93 -9.52 15.63
CA GLU A 51 9.78 -10.08 16.98
C GLU A 51 11.06 -10.79 17.43
N LYS A 52 11.65 -11.59 16.55
CA LYS A 52 12.89 -12.33 16.82
C LYS A 52 14.07 -11.41 17.05
N GLU A 53 14.18 -10.31 16.30
CA GLU A 53 15.31 -9.39 16.39
C GLU A 53 15.21 -8.51 17.65
N PHE A 54 14.02 -8.01 17.96
CA PHE A 54 13.82 -6.99 18.98
C PHE A 54 13.26 -7.52 20.30
N GLY A 55 12.76 -8.74 20.35
CA GLY A 55 12.13 -9.31 21.53
C GLY A 55 10.81 -8.63 21.90
N ILE A 56 10.13 -8.02 20.93
CA ILE A 56 8.86 -7.32 21.07
C ILE A 56 7.75 -8.21 20.52
N GLU A 57 6.73 -8.52 21.33
CA GLU A 57 5.56 -9.27 20.89
C GLU A 57 4.64 -8.37 20.06
N VAL A 58 4.25 -8.81 18.85
CA VAL A 58 3.42 -8.03 17.95
C VAL A 58 2.02 -8.62 17.86
N THR A 59 1.01 -7.83 18.25
CA THR A 59 -0.38 -8.10 17.86
C THR A 59 -0.62 -7.46 16.49
N TYR A 60 -0.85 -8.30 15.48
CA TYR A 60 -1.04 -7.86 14.10
C TYR A 60 -2.47 -8.13 13.65
N ASP A 61 -3.23 -7.07 13.46
CA ASP A 61 -4.59 -7.11 12.95
C ASP A 61 -4.65 -6.48 11.56
N ASN A 62 -5.63 -6.87 10.75
CA ASN A 62 -5.81 -6.31 9.42
C ASN A 62 -7.24 -5.87 9.12
N TYR A 63 -7.39 -5.11 8.04
CA TYR A 63 -8.64 -4.56 7.55
C TYR A 63 -8.62 -4.50 6.00
N ASP A 64 -9.79 -4.30 5.41
CA ASP A 64 -10.02 -4.39 3.96
C ASP A 64 -10.58 -3.11 3.31
N SER A 65 -10.87 -2.06 4.10
CA SER A 65 -11.45 -0.82 3.59
C SER A 65 -10.98 0.42 4.33
N VAL A 66 -10.83 1.54 3.60
CA VAL A 66 -10.52 2.86 4.18
C VAL A 66 -11.49 3.22 5.29
N GLU A 67 -12.78 2.93 5.09
CA GLU A 67 -13.85 3.26 6.03
C GLU A 67 -13.70 2.52 7.35
N THR A 68 -13.23 1.27 7.33
CA THR A 68 -12.98 0.47 8.54
C THR A 68 -11.84 1.07 9.36
N ALA A 69 -10.72 1.44 8.73
CA ALA A 69 -9.59 2.06 9.40
C ALA A 69 -9.93 3.48 9.91
N ASP A 70 -10.61 4.29 9.09
CA ASP A 70 -11.08 5.63 9.48
C ASP A 70 -11.98 5.56 10.73
N ALA A 71 -12.97 4.65 10.75
CA ALA A 71 -13.88 4.50 11.87
C ALA A 71 -13.13 4.13 13.16
N LYS A 72 -12.11 3.28 13.05
CA LYS A 72 -11.28 2.85 14.18
C LYS A 72 -10.44 4.00 14.73
N LEU A 73 -9.77 4.76 13.86
CA LEU A 73 -8.93 5.90 14.27
C LEU A 73 -9.77 7.06 14.81
N LEU A 74 -10.89 7.39 14.17
CA LEU A 74 -11.77 8.49 14.57
C LEU A 74 -12.51 8.22 15.90
N ALA A 75 -12.61 6.97 16.30
CA ALA A 75 -13.17 6.62 17.63
C ALA A 75 -12.28 7.10 18.80
N GLY A 76 -11.00 7.47 18.53
CA GLY A 76 -10.07 8.04 19.53
C GLY A 76 -9.52 7.04 20.54
N HIS A 77 -9.84 5.76 20.36
CA HIS A 77 -9.33 4.64 21.14
C HIS A 77 -9.07 3.49 20.17
N SER A 78 -8.08 3.71 19.28
CA SER A 78 -7.77 2.75 18.22
C SER A 78 -7.28 1.42 18.79
N GLY A 79 -6.51 1.46 19.85
CA GLY A 79 -5.86 0.32 20.48
C GLY A 79 -4.58 -0.11 19.76
N TYR A 80 -4.18 0.63 18.72
CA TYR A 80 -2.99 0.35 17.93
C TYR A 80 -1.87 1.37 18.18
N ASP A 81 -0.64 0.93 17.96
CA ASP A 81 0.56 1.75 18.06
C ASP A 81 1.05 2.20 16.69
N VAL A 82 0.80 1.38 15.67
CA VAL A 82 1.14 1.68 14.26
C VAL A 82 -0.03 1.29 13.37
N VAL A 83 -0.37 2.16 12.43
CA VAL A 83 -1.41 1.91 11.43
C VAL A 83 -0.87 2.23 10.04
N SER A 84 -1.03 1.30 9.09
CA SER A 84 -0.88 1.61 7.67
C SER A 84 -2.18 2.21 7.15
N HIS A 85 -2.13 3.24 6.31
CA HIS A 85 -3.34 3.82 5.75
C HIS A 85 -3.05 4.57 4.45
N SER A 86 -4.10 4.84 3.65
CA SER A 86 -3.93 5.55 2.39
C SER A 86 -3.63 7.04 2.63
N GLY A 87 -2.75 7.61 1.79
CA GLY A 87 -2.31 9.00 1.92
C GLY A 87 -3.47 10.00 1.93
N SER A 88 -4.48 9.81 1.07
CA SER A 88 -5.66 10.68 1.03
C SER A 88 -6.50 10.61 2.33
N ALA A 89 -6.58 9.44 2.95
CA ALA A 89 -7.24 9.27 4.25
C ALA A 89 -6.41 9.93 5.36
N ILE A 90 -5.11 9.68 5.40
CA ILE A 90 -4.19 10.31 6.35
C ILE A 90 -4.27 11.84 6.27
N GLY A 91 -4.29 12.40 5.06
CA GLY A 91 -4.43 13.84 4.85
C GLY A 91 -5.71 14.44 5.45
N ARG A 92 -6.79 13.65 5.59
CA ARG A 92 -8.00 14.06 6.32
C ARG A 92 -7.84 13.96 7.83
N LEU A 93 -7.03 13.02 8.31
CA LEU A 93 -6.83 12.76 9.74
C LEU A 93 -5.82 13.73 10.37
N ILE A 94 -4.79 14.17 9.63
CA ILE A 94 -3.77 15.11 10.14
C ILE A 94 -4.37 16.40 10.75
N PRO A 95 -5.30 17.12 10.07
CA PRO A 95 -5.90 18.31 10.63
C PRO A 95 -6.91 18.04 11.76
N ALA A 96 -7.34 16.78 11.94
CA ALA A 96 -8.23 16.40 13.01
C ALA A 96 -7.43 16.31 14.34
N ALA A 97 -7.81 17.11 15.31
CA ALA A 97 -7.10 17.19 16.58
C ALA A 97 -7.03 15.83 17.28
N ASN A 98 -5.84 15.44 17.71
CA ASN A 98 -5.56 14.27 18.53
C ASN A 98 -5.90 12.90 17.87
N ILE A 99 -5.78 12.79 16.55
CA ILE A 99 -5.95 11.49 15.85
C ILE A 99 -4.59 10.86 15.56
N LEU A 100 -3.63 11.64 15.07
CA LEU A 100 -2.28 11.18 14.77
C LEU A 100 -1.26 12.01 15.56
N GLN A 101 -0.09 11.42 15.82
CA GLN A 101 1.02 12.15 16.43
C GLN A 101 2.19 12.31 15.44
N PRO A 102 2.94 13.42 15.52
CA PRO A 102 4.12 13.63 14.69
C PRO A 102 5.19 12.56 14.97
N LEU A 103 5.93 12.20 13.94
CA LEU A 103 7.05 11.28 14.00
C LEU A 103 8.30 11.95 14.56
N ASP A 104 8.99 11.28 15.46
CA ASP A 104 10.34 11.67 15.87
C ASP A 104 11.37 11.14 14.84
N LYS A 105 11.72 12.00 13.88
CA LYS A 105 12.64 11.64 12.80
C LYS A 105 14.05 11.27 13.29
N SER A 106 14.45 11.68 14.50
CA SER A 106 15.73 11.30 15.07
C SER A 106 15.83 9.80 15.36
N LYS A 107 14.67 9.13 15.51
CA LYS A 107 14.54 7.67 15.70
C LYS A 107 14.43 6.89 14.41
N LEU A 108 14.45 7.56 13.26
CA LEU A 108 14.19 7.00 11.95
C LEU A 108 15.39 7.13 10.99
N PRO A 109 16.60 6.62 11.34
CA PRO A 109 17.79 6.77 10.51
C PRO A 109 17.68 6.13 9.12
N ASN A 110 16.75 5.17 8.92
CA ASN A 110 16.49 4.52 7.63
C ASN A 110 15.60 5.36 6.69
N LEU A 111 15.13 6.53 7.13
CA LEU A 111 14.41 7.48 6.27
C LEU A 111 15.21 7.88 5.02
N LYS A 112 16.54 7.81 5.10
CA LYS A 112 17.48 8.07 3.98
C LYS A 112 17.30 7.12 2.79
N HIS A 113 16.65 5.96 2.99
CA HIS A 113 16.40 4.98 1.94
C HIS A 113 15.09 5.21 1.18
N MET A 114 14.26 6.14 1.67
CA MET A 114 12.96 6.40 1.04
C MET A 114 13.12 7.15 -0.29
N ARG A 115 12.22 6.89 -1.23
CA ARG A 115 12.16 7.53 -2.54
C ARG A 115 11.78 9.00 -2.40
N THR A 116 12.62 9.89 -2.93
CA THR A 116 12.41 11.34 -2.83
C THR A 116 11.19 11.82 -3.60
N ASP A 117 10.85 11.19 -4.73
CA ASP A 117 9.64 11.48 -5.52
C ASP A 117 8.36 11.11 -4.77
N VAL A 118 8.31 9.94 -4.12
CA VAL A 118 7.16 9.51 -3.31
C VAL A 118 7.02 10.39 -2.06
N MET A 119 8.13 10.70 -1.37
CA MET A 119 8.15 11.63 -0.24
C MET A 119 7.66 13.03 -0.65
N GLY A 120 8.06 13.49 -1.83
CA GLY A 120 7.61 14.77 -2.40
C GLY A 120 6.10 14.79 -2.70
N GLN A 121 5.56 13.70 -3.24
CA GLN A 121 4.12 13.57 -3.47
C GLN A 121 3.32 13.56 -2.16
N LEU A 122 3.78 12.84 -1.15
CA LEU A 122 3.16 12.86 0.18
C LEU A 122 3.14 14.27 0.77
N ALA A 123 4.29 14.96 0.74
CA ALA A 123 4.41 16.31 1.28
C ALA A 123 3.50 17.32 0.56
N SER A 124 3.40 17.20 -0.76
CA SER A 124 2.62 18.14 -1.58
C SER A 124 1.11 17.96 -1.45
N ASN A 125 0.65 16.73 -1.19
CA ASN A 125 -0.77 16.41 -1.24
C ASN A 125 -1.41 16.23 0.13
N TRP A 126 -0.68 15.68 1.11
CA TRP A 126 -1.33 15.20 2.35
C TRP A 126 -0.59 15.54 3.65
N ASP A 127 0.75 15.50 3.68
CA ASP A 127 1.55 15.64 4.89
C ASP A 127 2.71 16.62 4.68
N GLU A 128 2.42 17.91 4.76
CA GLU A 128 3.42 18.98 4.57
C GLU A 128 4.64 18.75 5.47
N GLY A 129 5.80 18.60 4.81
CA GLY A 129 7.08 18.35 5.49
C GLY A 129 7.24 16.90 5.97
N ASN A 130 6.37 15.95 5.56
CA ASN A 130 6.42 14.53 5.95
C ASN A 130 6.56 14.34 7.46
N GLN A 131 5.65 14.94 8.23
CA GLN A 131 5.73 14.96 9.69
C GLN A 131 5.06 13.77 10.34
N TYR A 132 4.07 13.15 9.68
CA TYR A 132 3.20 12.12 10.25
C TYR A 132 3.33 10.77 9.58
N VAL A 133 3.80 10.72 8.31
CA VAL A 133 3.72 9.53 7.47
C VAL A 133 5.10 9.05 7.05
N ILE A 134 5.32 7.74 7.17
CA ILE A 134 6.37 7.03 6.44
C ILE A 134 5.71 6.31 5.27
N PRO A 135 6.03 6.63 4.00
CA PRO A 135 5.46 5.90 2.87
C PRO A 135 5.90 4.44 2.90
N PHE A 136 4.98 3.56 2.55
CA PHE A 136 5.20 2.12 2.55
C PHE A 136 5.21 1.57 1.13
N MET A 137 4.04 1.51 0.52
CA MET A 137 3.86 1.07 -0.85
C MET A 137 3.06 2.09 -1.65
N TRP A 138 3.12 1.98 -2.97
CA TRP A 138 2.38 2.84 -3.87
C TRP A 138 1.97 2.07 -5.12
N GLY A 139 1.02 2.60 -5.85
CA GLY A 139 0.57 1.98 -7.09
C GLY A 139 -0.48 2.79 -7.82
N THR A 140 -1.09 2.13 -8.80
CA THR A 140 -2.17 2.66 -9.62
C THR A 140 -3.35 1.72 -9.60
N HIS A 141 -4.46 2.11 -10.22
CA HIS A 141 -5.55 1.21 -10.53
C HIS A 141 -5.75 1.11 -12.05
N GLY A 142 -6.42 0.07 -12.47
CA GLY A 142 -6.70 -0.16 -13.87
C GLY A 142 -7.64 -1.33 -14.10
N VAL A 143 -7.46 -1.97 -15.22
CA VAL A 143 -8.28 -3.08 -15.68
C VAL A 143 -7.40 -4.28 -15.98
N THR A 144 -7.63 -5.38 -15.25
CA THR A 144 -7.08 -6.69 -15.56
C THR A 144 -8.06 -7.44 -16.45
N TYR A 145 -7.60 -8.08 -17.51
CA TYR A 145 -8.47 -8.72 -18.49
C TYR A 145 -7.86 -9.96 -19.13
N ASN A 146 -8.74 -10.85 -19.57
CA ASN A 146 -8.40 -11.96 -20.46
C ASN A 146 -8.79 -11.54 -21.89
N GLU A 147 -7.81 -11.24 -22.75
CA GLU A 147 -8.07 -10.73 -24.09
C GLU A 147 -8.89 -11.68 -24.94
N GLU A 148 -8.60 -13.00 -24.87
CA GLU A 148 -9.31 -14.02 -25.62
C GLU A 148 -10.81 -14.04 -25.25
N LEU A 149 -11.12 -14.09 -23.96
CA LEU A 149 -12.51 -14.09 -23.46
C LEU A 149 -13.23 -12.77 -23.78
N VAL A 150 -12.55 -11.64 -23.58
CA VAL A 150 -13.11 -10.32 -23.92
C VAL A 150 -13.44 -10.23 -25.39
N ARG A 151 -12.51 -10.60 -26.29
CA ARG A 151 -12.74 -10.54 -27.73
C ARG A 151 -13.74 -11.59 -28.23
N SER A 152 -13.92 -12.69 -27.52
CA SER A 152 -14.94 -13.68 -27.89
C SER A 152 -16.37 -13.14 -27.82
N VAL A 153 -16.64 -12.19 -26.90
CA VAL A 153 -17.97 -11.55 -26.71
C VAL A 153 -18.00 -10.13 -27.27
N LEU A 154 -16.85 -9.46 -27.40
CA LEU A 154 -16.71 -8.11 -27.95
C LEU A 154 -15.48 -8.07 -28.89
N PRO A 155 -15.63 -8.54 -30.18
CA PRO A 155 -14.48 -8.68 -31.09
C PRO A 155 -13.64 -7.42 -31.29
N ASN A 156 -14.28 -6.25 -31.28
CA ASN A 156 -13.62 -4.95 -31.41
C ASN A 156 -13.50 -4.23 -30.05
N ALA A 157 -13.22 -4.97 -28.99
CA ALA A 157 -13.06 -4.41 -27.65
C ALA A 157 -12.03 -3.28 -27.64
N PRO A 158 -12.36 -2.10 -27.10
CA PRO A 158 -11.44 -0.97 -27.00
C PRO A 158 -10.47 -1.16 -25.83
N ILE A 159 -9.64 -2.21 -25.90
CA ILE A 159 -8.62 -2.51 -24.89
C ILE A 159 -7.68 -1.31 -24.76
N GLY A 160 -7.31 -0.95 -23.53
CA GLY A 160 -6.53 0.24 -23.23
C GLY A 160 -7.38 1.52 -23.09
N SER A 161 -8.71 1.44 -23.24
CA SER A 161 -9.62 2.57 -23.04
C SER A 161 -10.63 2.30 -21.94
N MET A 162 -10.95 3.31 -21.14
CA MET A 162 -12.02 3.25 -20.14
C MET A 162 -13.43 3.12 -20.75
N ASP A 163 -13.58 3.35 -22.03
CA ASP A 163 -14.80 2.99 -22.78
C ASP A 163 -15.16 1.50 -22.60
N LEU A 164 -14.15 0.65 -22.43
CA LEU A 164 -14.33 -0.79 -22.22
C LEU A 164 -15.26 -1.09 -21.04
N ILE A 165 -15.11 -0.35 -19.93
CA ILE A 165 -15.83 -0.60 -18.68
C ILE A 165 -16.92 0.44 -18.35
N PHE A 166 -16.97 1.58 -19.05
CA PHE A 166 -17.96 2.62 -18.76
C PHE A 166 -19.03 2.81 -19.83
N LYS A 167 -18.87 2.20 -21.01
CA LYS A 167 -19.94 2.21 -22.02
C LYS A 167 -20.90 1.05 -21.81
N PRO A 168 -22.20 1.30 -21.62
CA PRO A 168 -23.21 0.26 -21.39
C PRO A 168 -23.23 -0.81 -22.49
N GLU A 169 -23.06 -0.42 -23.76
CA GLU A 169 -23.03 -1.35 -24.90
C GLU A 169 -21.85 -2.33 -24.89
N HIS A 170 -20.72 -1.95 -24.30
CA HIS A 170 -19.58 -2.83 -24.09
C HIS A 170 -19.82 -3.75 -22.89
N MET A 171 -20.26 -3.16 -21.77
CA MET A 171 -20.52 -3.88 -20.54
C MET A 171 -21.61 -4.94 -20.68
N GLU A 172 -22.64 -4.69 -21.49
CA GLU A 172 -23.69 -5.66 -21.85
C GLU A 172 -23.09 -6.92 -22.48
N LYS A 173 -22.10 -6.78 -23.36
CA LYS A 173 -21.41 -7.89 -23.98
C LYS A 173 -20.49 -8.62 -22.98
N LEU A 174 -19.69 -7.85 -22.23
CA LEU A 174 -18.76 -8.37 -21.25
C LEU A 174 -19.44 -9.10 -20.09
N ALA A 175 -20.69 -8.79 -19.77
CA ALA A 175 -21.48 -9.51 -18.78
C ALA A 175 -21.60 -11.02 -19.09
N GLN A 176 -21.48 -11.43 -20.36
CA GLN A 176 -21.54 -12.82 -20.79
C GLN A 176 -20.32 -13.64 -20.31
N CYS A 177 -19.17 -13.00 -20.10
CA CYS A 177 -17.94 -13.65 -19.60
C CYS A 177 -17.56 -13.24 -18.18
N GLY A 178 -18.37 -12.38 -17.54
CA GLY A 178 -18.22 -11.96 -16.15
C GLY A 178 -17.31 -10.74 -15.97
N VAL A 179 -17.83 -9.74 -15.25
CA VAL A 179 -17.12 -8.52 -14.91
C VAL A 179 -17.16 -8.31 -13.39
N ALA A 180 -16.01 -8.02 -12.80
CA ALA A 180 -15.86 -7.63 -11.41
C ALA A 180 -15.38 -6.18 -11.28
N PHE A 181 -15.82 -5.51 -10.23
CA PHE A 181 -15.34 -4.18 -9.85
C PHE A 181 -14.78 -4.20 -8.44
N LEU A 182 -13.80 -3.35 -8.15
CA LEU A 182 -13.37 -3.11 -6.78
C LEU A 182 -14.54 -2.68 -5.90
N ASP A 183 -14.59 -3.18 -4.68
CA ASP A 183 -15.50 -2.71 -3.64
C ASP A 183 -14.88 -1.51 -2.91
N SER A 184 -14.61 -0.45 -3.67
CA SER A 184 -13.91 0.75 -3.19
C SER A 184 -14.52 2.02 -3.76
N PRO A 185 -15.28 2.80 -2.95
CA PRO A 185 -15.79 4.11 -3.36
C PRO A 185 -14.67 5.12 -3.63
N THR A 186 -13.51 4.94 -2.98
CA THR A 186 -12.36 5.83 -3.10
C THR A 186 -11.57 5.63 -4.39
N ASP A 187 -11.79 4.52 -5.09
CA ASP A 187 -11.18 4.26 -6.40
C ASP A 187 -12.19 4.44 -7.53
N VAL A 188 -13.34 3.76 -7.44
CA VAL A 188 -14.30 3.66 -8.56
C VAL A 188 -15.01 4.98 -8.83
N ILE A 189 -15.39 5.76 -7.80
CA ILE A 189 -16.07 7.04 -8.02
C ILE A 189 -15.13 8.09 -8.65
N PRO A 190 -13.89 8.30 -8.17
CA PRO A 190 -12.92 9.17 -8.85
C PRO A 190 -12.62 8.75 -10.30
N MET A 191 -12.51 7.44 -10.56
CA MET A 191 -12.32 6.89 -11.88
C MET A 191 -13.49 7.27 -12.82
N ALA A 192 -14.72 7.21 -12.31
CA ALA A 192 -15.91 7.62 -13.05
C ALA A 192 -15.96 9.14 -13.29
N LEU A 193 -15.53 9.95 -12.31
CA LEU A 193 -15.38 11.39 -12.48
C LEU A 193 -14.36 11.73 -13.57
N ALA A 194 -13.18 11.10 -13.52
CA ALA A 194 -12.14 11.27 -14.54
C ALA A 194 -12.66 10.90 -15.94
N TYR A 195 -13.37 9.78 -16.07
CA TYR A 195 -13.97 9.38 -17.35
C TYR A 195 -14.98 10.40 -17.89
N LEU A 196 -15.71 11.08 -17.01
CA LEU A 196 -16.63 12.15 -17.38
C LEU A 196 -15.92 13.50 -17.70
N GLY A 197 -14.59 13.55 -17.62
CA GLY A 197 -13.79 14.78 -17.77
C GLY A 197 -13.96 15.76 -16.61
N LEU A 198 -14.37 15.26 -15.43
CA LEU A 198 -14.53 16.02 -14.20
C LEU A 198 -13.29 15.82 -13.31
N ASP A 199 -13.08 16.74 -12.37
CA ASP A 199 -12.02 16.60 -11.36
C ASP A 199 -12.29 15.35 -10.50
N PRO A 200 -11.38 14.36 -10.44
CA PRO A 200 -11.50 13.19 -9.57
C PRO A 200 -11.68 13.52 -8.07
N SER A 201 -11.20 14.70 -7.67
CA SER A 201 -11.35 15.26 -6.31
C SER A 201 -12.33 16.44 -6.28
N SER A 202 -13.34 16.44 -7.16
CA SER A 202 -14.32 17.54 -7.27
C SER A 202 -14.88 17.93 -5.90
N LYS A 203 -14.97 19.25 -5.67
CA LYS A 203 -15.60 19.80 -4.46
C LYS A 203 -17.09 20.09 -4.67
N ASP A 204 -17.60 19.89 -5.89
CA ASP A 204 -19.02 20.00 -6.22
C ASP A 204 -19.73 18.65 -6.01
N VAL A 205 -20.65 18.61 -5.06
CA VAL A 205 -21.45 17.41 -4.78
C VAL A 205 -22.32 16.96 -5.97
N ALA A 206 -22.65 17.89 -6.91
CA ALA A 206 -23.42 17.54 -8.10
C ALA A 206 -22.64 16.61 -9.05
N ASP A 207 -21.31 16.69 -9.07
CA ASP A 207 -20.49 15.82 -9.91
C ASP A 207 -20.59 14.36 -9.50
N TYR A 208 -20.71 14.10 -8.20
CA TYR A 208 -20.88 12.74 -7.67
C TYR A 208 -22.25 12.14 -8.07
N ALA A 209 -23.27 12.98 -8.23
CA ALA A 209 -24.55 12.52 -8.78
C ALA A 209 -24.40 12.13 -10.26
N LYS A 210 -23.68 12.93 -11.07
CA LYS A 210 -23.38 12.60 -12.48
C LYS A 210 -22.61 11.27 -12.59
N ALA A 211 -21.58 11.08 -11.74
CA ALA A 211 -20.84 9.82 -11.69
C ALA A 211 -21.75 8.63 -11.34
N ALA A 212 -22.60 8.76 -10.31
CA ALA A 212 -23.57 7.73 -9.95
C ALA A 212 -24.55 7.42 -11.10
N ASP A 213 -25.08 8.43 -11.79
CA ASP A 213 -26.01 8.25 -12.90
C ASP A 213 -25.35 7.56 -14.10
N MET A 214 -24.06 7.80 -14.35
CA MET A 214 -23.28 7.08 -15.35
C MET A 214 -23.06 5.63 -14.93
N LEU A 215 -22.61 5.40 -13.71
CA LEU A 215 -22.34 4.08 -13.16
C LEU A 215 -23.59 3.19 -13.09
N LEU A 216 -24.76 3.76 -12.80
CA LEU A 216 -26.03 3.03 -12.81
C LEU A 216 -26.34 2.39 -14.15
N LYS A 217 -25.91 2.99 -15.27
CA LYS A 217 -26.14 2.43 -16.61
C LYS A 217 -25.37 1.13 -16.85
N ILE A 218 -24.25 0.94 -16.17
CA ILE A 218 -23.41 -0.25 -16.29
C ILE A 218 -23.64 -1.24 -15.14
N ARG A 219 -24.29 -0.83 -14.05
CA ARG A 219 -24.52 -1.66 -12.86
C ARG A 219 -25.14 -3.04 -13.16
N PRO A 220 -26.14 -3.19 -14.05
CA PRO A 220 -26.75 -4.48 -14.37
C PRO A 220 -25.76 -5.52 -14.93
N TYR A 221 -24.65 -5.07 -15.47
CA TYR A 221 -23.64 -5.88 -16.16
C TYR A 221 -22.47 -6.28 -15.27
N ILE A 222 -22.43 -5.82 -14.01
CA ILE A 222 -21.39 -6.14 -13.04
C ILE A 222 -21.84 -7.36 -12.23
N LYS A 223 -21.07 -8.44 -12.30
CA LYS A 223 -21.35 -9.70 -11.60
C LYS A 223 -21.13 -9.56 -10.10
N THR A 224 -20.04 -8.88 -9.69
CA THR A 224 -19.69 -8.69 -8.28
C THR A 224 -18.86 -7.44 -8.04
N PHE A 225 -18.88 -6.97 -6.79
CA PHE A 225 -17.91 -6.03 -6.22
C PHE A 225 -17.03 -6.85 -5.26
N ASP A 226 -15.75 -6.98 -5.57
CA ASP A 226 -14.85 -7.90 -4.86
C ASP A 226 -13.40 -7.44 -5.04
N ASN A 227 -12.75 -7.06 -3.96
CA ASN A 227 -11.35 -6.63 -3.95
C ASN A 227 -10.37 -7.76 -4.27
N TYR A 228 -10.83 -9.01 -4.15
CA TYR A 228 -10.04 -10.22 -4.42
C TYR A 228 -10.44 -10.92 -5.73
N ALA A 229 -11.19 -10.24 -6.60
CA ALA A 229 -11.61 -10.81 -7.90
C ALA A 229 -10.41 -11.30 -8.74
N TYR A 230 -9.26 -10.64 -8.62
CA TYR A 230 -8.03 -11.00 -9.31
C TYR A 230 -7.61 -12.46 -9.07
N GLN A 231 -7.80 -13.00 -7.85
CA GLN A 231 -7.46 -14.37 -7.49
C GLN A 231 -8.30 -15.43 -8.26
N LYS A 232 -9.47 -15.02 -8.79
CA LYS A 232 -10.42 -15.90 -9.50
C LYS A 232 -10.29 -15.79 -11.02
N MET A 233 -9.55 -14.82 -11.53
CA MET A 233 -9.34 -14.65 -12.98
C MET A 233 -8.55 -15.79 -13.64
N PRO A 234 -7.52 -16.38 -13.01
CA PRO A 234 -6.84 -17.57 -13.53
C PRO A 234 -7.77 -18.78 -13.77
N GLN A 235 -8.91 -18.86 -13.06
CA GLN A 235 -9.92 -19.89 -13.22
C GLN A 235 -11.04 -19.50 -14.21
N LYS A 236 -10.89 -18.38 -14.93
CA LYS A 236 -11.87 -17.86 -15.91
C LYS A 236 -13.23 -17.48 -15.29
N GLU A 237 -13.27 -17.16 -14.00
CA GLU A 237 -14.53 -16.74 -13.36
C GLU A 237 -14.97 -15.35 -13.83
N PHE A 238 -13.98 -14.51 -14.20
CA PHE A 238 -14.15 -13.18 -14.78
C PHE A 238 -13.25 -13.05 -16.00
N CYS A 239 -13.76 -12.44 -17.07
CA CYS A 239 -12.93 -12.06 -18.20
C CYS A 239 -12.32 -10.68 -18.03
N LEU A 240 -12.87 -9.89 -17.08
CA LEU A 240 -12.43 -8.53 -16.80
C LEU A 240 -12.69 -8.16 -15.34
N ALA A 241 -11.72 -7.54 -14.71
CA ALA A 241 -11.86 -6.97 -13.38
C ALA A 241 -11.20 -5.58 -13.30
N VAL A 242 -11.87 -4.64 -12.63
CA VAL A 242 -11.20 -3.42 -12.16
C VAL A 242 -10.38 -3.81 -10.93
N THR A 243 -9.07 -3.56 -10.96
CA THR A 243 -8.12 -3.98 -9.92
C THR A 243 -7.13 -2.87 -9.60
N TRP A 244 -6.43 -2.98 -8.49
CA TRP A 244 -5.16 -2.30 -8.34
C TRP A 244 -4.12 -2.96 -9.26
N GLY A 245 -3.12 -2.18 -9.71
CA GLY A 245 -2.13 -2.68 -10.66
C GLY A 245 -1.37 -3.91 -10.17
N PRO A 246 -0.84 -3.90 -8.93
CA PRO A 246 -0.15 -5.07 -8.37
C PRO A 246 -1.03 -6.33 -8.29
N ASP A 247 -2.32 -6.18 -7.96
CA ASP A 247 -3.24 -7.32 -7.97
C ASP A 247 -3.47 -7.88 -9.39
N GLY A 248 -3.47 -6.98 -10.38
CA GLY A 248 -3.45 -7.39 -11.79
C GLY A 248 -2.21 -8.23 -12.12
N LEU A 249 -1.05 -7.82 -11.61
CA LEU A 249 0.21 -8.57 -11.78
C LEU A 249 0.16 -9.93 -11.08
N LEU A 250 -0.40 -9.99 -9.85
CA LEU A 250 -0.63 -11.25 -9.14
C LEU A 250 -1.57 -12.19 -9.92
N ALA A 251 -2.64 -11.66 -10.54
CA ALA A 251 -3.52 -12.45 -11.38
C ALA A 251 -2.78 -13.03 -12.60
N MET A 252 -1.93 -12.23 -13.25
CA MET A 252 -1.12 -12.67 -14.39
C MET A 252 -0.17 -13.81 -13.99
N SER A 253 0.59 -13.64 -12.90
CA SER A 253 1.48 -14.67 -12.36
C SER A 253 0.73 -15.93 -11.96
N GLY A 254 -0.38 -15.80 -11.25
CA GLY A 254 -1.22 -16.95 -10.87
C GLY A 254 -1.78 -17.72 -12.05
N ALA A 255 -2.05 -17.04 -13.18
CA ALA A 255 -2.47 -17.70 -14.41
C ALA A 255 -1.33 -18.49 -15.08
N GLU A 256 -0.11 -17.97 -15.05
CA GLU A 256 1.09 -18.67 -15.54
C GLU A 256 1.39 -19.90 -14.68
N GLU A 257 1.41 -19.74 -13.36
CA GLU A 257 1.68 -20.83 -12.40
C GLU A 257 0.66 -21.97 -12.50
N ALA A 258 -0.62 -21.62 -12.64
CA ALA A 258 -1.70 -22.59 -12.80
C ALA A 258 -1.60 -23.40 -14.10
N ASN A 259 -0.82 -22.93 -15.08
CA ASN A 259 -0.59 -23.57 -16.37
C ASN A 259 -1.90 -24.00 -17.09
N THR A 260 -2.94 -23.17 -16.96
CA THR A 260 -4.28 -23.44 -17.53
C THR A 260 -4.44 -22.92 -18.94
N GLY A 261 -3.40 -22.32 -19.51
CA GLY A 261 -3.43 -21.61 -20.80
C GLY A 261 -4.21 -20.29 -20.77
N VAL A 262 -4.53 -19.77 -19.56
CA VAL A 262 -5.11 -18.45 -19.40
C VAL A 262 -4.00 -17.41 -19.53
N VAL A 263 -4.21 -16.44 -20.41
CA VAL A 263 -3.33 -15.26 -20.53
C VAL A 263 -4.11 -14.05 -20.05
N LEU A 264 -3.60 -13.41 -19.02
CA LEU A 264 -4.14 -12.16 -18.47
C LEU A 264 -3.19 -11.02 -18.80
N ASP A 265 -3.74 -9.82 -18.90
CA ASP A 265 -2.99 -8.59 -19.09
C ASP A 265 -3.64 -7.45 -18.28
N PHE A 266 -2.94 -6.33 -18.14
CA PHE A 266 -3.37 -5.19 -17.35
C PHE A 266 -3.10 -3.88 -18.09
N PHE A 267 -4.02 -2.93 -17.98
CA PHE A 267 -3.74 -1.55 -18.36
C PHE A 267 -4.26 -0.55 -17.33
N SER A 268 -3.47 0.48 -17.04
CA SER A 268 -3.96 1.70 -16.39
C SER A 268 -4.61 2.61 -17.44
N PRO A 269 -5.66 3.37 -17.09
CA PRO A 269 -6.27 4.32 -17.99
C PRO A 269 -5.24 5.30 -18.57
N PRO A 270 -5.12 5.41 -19.91
CA PRO A 270 -4.14 6.29 -20.53
C PRO A 270 -4.60 7.75 -20.55
N GLY A 271 -3.64 8.66 -20.54
CA GLY A 271 -3.85 10.09 -20.72
C GLY A 271 -3.90 10.89 -19.43
N PRO A 272 -3.81 12.23 -19.57
CA PRO A 272 -3.73 13.12 -18.40
C PRO A 272 -4.94 13.02 -17.50
N GLY A 273 -4.73 12.80 -16.21
CA GLY A 273 -5.77 12.73 -15.20
C GLY A 273 -6.72 11.53 -15.31
N ALA A 274 -6.35 10.47 -16.07
CA ALA A 274 -7.21 9.31 -16.26
C ALA A 274 -7.00 8.22 -15.21
N ALA A 275 -5.78 8.01 -14.73
CA ALA A 275 -5.46 7.05 -13.69
C ALA A 275 -5.06 7.73 -12.37
N ASN A 276 -5.26 7.03 -11.26
CA ASN A 276 -4.85 7.45 -9.91
C ASN A 276 -3.46 6.90 -9.58
N VAL A 277 -2.64 7.73 -8.92
CA VAL A 277 -1.53 7.27 -8.09
C VAL A 277 -1.95 7.35 -6.64
N TRP A 278 -1.93 6.23 -5.95
CA TRP A 278 -2.11 6.17 -4.51
C TRP A 278 -0.79 5.83 -3.82
N ILE A 279 -0.63 6.29 -2.59
CA ILE A 279 0.50 6.01 -1.72
C ILE A 279 -0.07 5.64 -0.37
N ASP A 280 0.31 4.48 0.14
CA ASP A 280 0.00 4.07 1.49
C ASP A 280 1.21 4.30 2.39
N GLY A 281 0.95 4.59 3.63
CA GLY A 281 2.01 4.86 4.58
C GLY A 281 1.64 4.51 6.01
N TRP A 282 2.67 4.40 6.82
CA TRP A 282 2.59 4.12 8.24
C TRP A 282 2.46 5.39 9.05
N VAL A 283 1.53 5.40 9.98
CA VAL A 283 1.30 6.48 10.95
C VAL A 283 1.27 5.95 12.37
N ILE A 284 1.48 6.82 13.35
CA ILE A 284 1.34 6.53 14.77
C ILE A 284 0.08 7.23 15.27
N PRO A 285 -0.96 6.50 15.74
CA PRO A 285 -2.14 7.10 16.37
C PRO A 285 -1.77 7.92 17.61
N ALA A 286 -2.55 8.95 17.90
CA ALA A 286 -2.31 9.80 19.07
C ALA A 286 -2.51 9.07 20.41
N ASP A 287 -3.31 8.00 20.42
CA ASP A 287 -3.58 7.14 21.57
C ASP A 287 -2.62 5.95 21.70
N ALA A 288 -1.60 5.85 20.84
CA ALA A 288 -0.57 4.82 20.89
C ALA A 288 0.13 4.78 22.25
N LYS A 289 0.32 3.60 22.80
CA LYS A 289 0.93 3.39 24.13
C LYS A 289 2.40 3.04 24.05
N ASN A 290 2.81 2.39 22.96
CA ASN A 290 4.17 1.87 22.78
C ASN A 290 4.94 2.68 21.73
N ILE A 291 5.04 4.01 21.92
CA ILE A 291 5.59 4.97 20.94
C ILE A 291 7.03 4.66 20.54
N GLU A 292 7.86 4.19 21.50
CA GLU A 292 9.26 3.82 21.21
C GLU A 292 9.31 2.57 20.31
N ASN A 293 8.52 1.55 20.61
CA ASN A 293 8.41 0.35 19.79
C ASN A 293 7.81 0.65 18.42
N ALA A 294 6.86 1.59 18.35
CA ALA A 294 6.29 2.07 17.08
C ALA A 294 7.38 2.67 16.17
N HIS A 295 8.21 3.59 16.70
CA HIS A 295 9.32 4.15 15.92
C HIS A 295 10.36 3.09 15.52
N LEU A 296 10.64 2.14 16.40
CA LEU A 296 11.54 1.03 16.10
C LEU A 296 11.01 0.18 14.94
N PHE A 297 9.70 -0.13 14.97
CA PHE A 297 9.03 -0.86 13.89
C PHE A 297 9.05 -0.05 12.57
N LEU A 298 8.71 1.24 12.60
CA LEU A 298 8.78 2.09 11.42
C LEU A 298 10.19 2.14 10.83
N ASN A 299 11.21 2.26 11.68
CA ASN A 299 12.60 2.25 11.22
C ASN A 299 13.02 0.89 10.65
N TYR A 300 12.52 -0.22 11.21
CA TYR A 300 12.72 -1.57 10.70
C TYR A 300 12.09 -1.74 9.31
N MET A 301 10.83 -1.32 9.13
CA MET A 301 10.12 -1.38 7.84
C MET A 301 10.81 -0.59 6.72
N MET A 302 11.60 0.44 7.07
CA MET A 302 12.38 1.21 6.10
C MET A 302 13.76 0.59 5.77
N ARG A 303 14.13 -0.55 6.30
CA ARG A 303 15.34 -1.26 5.85
C ARG A 303 15.17 -1.75 4.42
N PRO A 304 16.17 -1.61 3.55
CA PRO A 304 16.08 -2.07 2.17
C PRO A 304 15.68 -3.55 2.03
N GLU A 305 16.26 -4.42 2.85
CA GLU A 305 15.98 -5.86 2.83
C GLU A 305 14.55 -6.20 3.29
N VAL A 306 14.03 -5.49 4.28
CA VAL A 306 12.65 -5.67 4.78
C VAL A 306 11.66 -5.19 3.73
N ALA A 307 11.85 -3.97 3.22
CA ALA A 307 10.99 -3.39 2.20
C ALA A 307 11.00 -4.20 0.89
N ALA A 308 12.14 -4.83 0.53
CA ALA A 308 12.21 -5.73 -0.60
C ALA A 308 11.48 -7.05 -0.34
N ASN A 309 11.61 -7.62 0.87
CA ASN A 309 10.87 -8.82 1.26
C ASN A 309 9.35 -8.60 1.16
N ASP A 310 8.87 -7.48 1.68
CA ASP A 310 7.46 -7.10 1.60
C ASP A 310 7.01 -6.91 0.14
N SER A 311 7.79 -6.20 -0.69
CA SER A 311 7.48 -5.97 -2.10
C SER A 311 7.49 -7.27 -2.91
N ASN A 312 8.44 -8.17 -2.67
CA ASN A 312 8.52 -9.47 -3.36
C ASN A 312 7.37 -10.40 -3.00
N TYR A 313 6.88 -10.34 -1.75
CA TYR A 313 5.76 -11.15 -1.32
C TYR A 313 4.42 -10.62 -1.84
N THR A 314 4.21 -9.32 -1.71
CA THR A 314 2.94 -8.67 -2.05
C THR A 314 2.83 -8.27 -3.52
N TRP A 315 3.96 -8.18 -4.24
CA TRP A 315 4.13 -7.68 -5.61
C TRP A 315 3.79 -6.18 -5.77
N TYR A 316 3.64 -5.47 -4.67
CA TYR A 316 3.40 -4.02 -4.66
C TYR A 316 4.69 -3.22 -4.76
N ALA A 317 4.64 -2.09 -5.46
CA ALA A 317 5.78 -1.22 -5.61
C ALA A 317 6.17 -0.57 -4.27
N THR A 318 7.44 -0.77 -3.87
CA THR A 318 7.95 -0.19 -2.63
C THR A 318 8.27 1.31 -2.77
N ALA A 319 8.01 2.06 -1.71
CA ALA A 319 8.45 3.44 -1.57
C ALA A 319 9.91 3.57 -1.13
N ASN A 320 10.66 2.46 -1.05
CA ASN A 320 12.05 2.42 -0.60
C ASN A 320 13.01 2.33 -1.80
N GLN A 321 13.80 3.39 -2.04
CA GLN A 321 14.80 3.42 -3.12
C GLN A 321 15.91 2.38 -2.91
N GLY A 322 16.31 2.17 -1.67
CA GLY A 322 17.37 1.20 -1.33
C GLY A 322 16.96 -0.26 -1.57
N ALA A 323 15.66 -0.53 -1.53
CA ALA A 323 15.11 -1.87 -1.77
C ALA A 323 15.10 -2.28 -3.25
N LEU A 324 15.03 -1.33 -4.19
CA LEU A 324 14.86 -1.63 -5.62
C LEU A 324 15.86 -2.65 -6.19
N PRO A 325 17.15 -2.65 -5.84
CA PRO A 325 18.09 -3.67 -6.31
C PRO A 325 17.82 -5.08 -5.77
N LEU A 326 16.98 -5.21 -4.73
CA LEU A 326 16.65 -6.46 -4.04
C LEU A 326 15.23 -6.96 -4.41
N VAL A 327 14.44 -6.10 -5.05
CA VAL A 327 13.09 -6.47 -5.52
C VAL A 327 13.21 -7.31 -6.78
N ASP A 328 12.37 -8.36 -6.87
CA ASP A 328 12.33 -9.26 -8.02
C ASP A 328 12.11 -8.48 -9.32
N SER A 329 12.82 -8.90 -10.36
CA SER A 329 12.71 -8.32 -11.69
C SER A 329 11.32 -8.52 -12.33
N ALA A 330 10.58 -9.55 -11.95
CA ALA A 330 9.19 -9.74 -12.35
C ALA A 330 8.28 -8.61 -11.84
N VAL A 331 8.56 -8.09 -10.63
CA VAL A 331 7.83 -6.96 -10.05
C VAL A 331 8.33 -5.64 -10.63
N THR A 332 9.65 -5.38 -10.57
CA THR A 332 10.23 -4.10 -11.03
C THR A 332 10.13 -3.89 -12.54
N GLY A 333 10.06 -4.96 -13.32
CA GLY A 333 9.90 -4.93 -14.78
C GLY A 333 8.43 -4.81 -15.25
N SER A 334 7.47 -4.94 -14.33
CA SER A 334 6.05 -4.86 -14.69
C SER A 334 5.53 -3.41 -14.67
N THR A 335 4.87 -3.01 -15.75
CA THR A 335 4.18 -1.71 -15.82
C THR A 335 2.93 -1.65 -14.94
N ALA A 336 2.40 -2.77 -14.49
CA ALA A 336 1.30 -2.85 -13.54
C ALA A 336 1.72 -2.40 -12.13
N ALA A 337 2.93 -2.80 -11.69
CA ALA A 337 3.53 -2.39 -10.42
C ALA A 337 4.32 -1.08 -10.54
N TYR A 338 5.17 -0.96 -11.55
CA TYR A 338 6.04 0.21 -11.80
C TYR A 338 5.74 0.81 -13.19
N PRO A 339 4.66 1.58 -13.35
CA PRO A 339 4.39 2.26 -14.60
C PRO A 339 5.51 3.25 -14.95
N PRO A 340 5.75 3.54 -16.26
CA PRO A 340 6.74 4.51 -16.69
C PRO A 340 6.56 5.88 -16.04
N ALA A 341 7.67 6.55 -15.73
CA ALA A 341 7.64 7.82 -14.98
C ALA A 341 6.85 8.93 -15.70
N ASP A 342 6.86 8.96 -17.03
CA ASP A 342 6.08 9.89 -17.86
C ASP A 342 4.57 9.58 -17.81
N ALA A 343 4.18 8.32 -17.64
CA ALA A 343 2.80 7.94 -17.40
C ALA A 343 2.36 8.35 -15.99
N VAL A 344 3.18 8.06 -14.96
CA VAL A 344 2.92 8.46 -13.56
C VAL A 344 2.76 9.98 -13.45
N ALA A 345 3.58 10.77 -14.15
CA ALA A 345 3.49 12.23 -14.13
C ALA A 345 2.17 12.79 -14.70
N GLN A 346 1.42 11.99 -15.44
CA GLN A 346 0.10 12.36 -16.00
C GLN A 346 -1.07 11.90 -15.12
N MET A 347 -0.82 11.04 -14.14
CA MET A 347 -1.85 10.51 -13.25
C MET A 347 -2.28 11.53 -12.21
N TYR A 348 -3.52 11.43 -11.75
CA TYR A 348 -3.99 12.25 -10.63
C TYR A 348 -3.66 11.60 -9.30
N THR A 349 -3.62 12.44 -8.29
CA THR A 349 -3.56 12.03 -6.88
C THR A 349 -4.79 12.61 -6.19
N LEU A 350 -5.48 11.81 -5.39
CA LEU A 350 -6.69 12.26 -4.71
C LEU A 350 -6.37 13.35 -3.68
N ALA A 351 -6.97 14.52 -3.86
CA ALA A 351 -6.89 15.59 -2.87
C ALA A 351 -7.83 15.34 -1.68
N VAL A 352 -7.49 15.92 -0.55
CA VAL A 352 -8.40 15.97 0.61
C VAL A 352 -9.63 16.80 0.27
N VAL A 353 -10.80 16.20 0.46
CA VAL A 353 -12.08 16.86 0.19
C VAL A 353 -12.89 17.11 1.48
N PRO A 354 -13.77 18.11 1.50
CA PRO A 354 -14.59 18.38 2.69
C PRO A 354 -15.53 17.22 3.06
N PRO A 355 -15.90 17.05 4.33
CA PRO A 355 -16.78 15.96 4.78
C PRO A 355 -18.13 15.85 4.04
N LYS A 356 -18.68 16.99 3.57
CA LYS A 356 -19.90 16.99 2.74
C LYS A 356 -19.70 16.27 1.40
N VAL A 357 -18.51 16.33 0.84
CA VAL A 357 -18.12 15.69 -0.42
C VAL A 357 -17.88 14.19 -0.17
N GLU A 358 -17.22 13.83 0.91
CA GLU A 358 -17.10 12.42 1.33
C GLU A 358 -18.48 11.73 1.46
N LYS A 359 -19.43 12.42 2.09
CA LYS A 359 -20.82 11.93 2.16
C LYS A 359 -21.47 11.81 0.78
N ALA A 360 -21.16 12.71 -0.16
CA ALA A 360 -21.68 12.62 -1.52
C ALA A 360 -21.08 11.42 -2.26
N ARG A 361 -19.77 11.17 -2.11
CA ARG A 361 -19.07 9.99 -2.66
C ARG A 361 -19.68 8.70 -2.13
N THR A 362 -19.85 8.59 -0.81
CA THR A 362 -20.48 7.42 -0.19
C THR A 362 -21.91 7.18 -0.68
N ARG A 363 -22.72 8.24 -0.84
CA ARG A 363 -24.09 8.12 -1.39
C ARG A 363 -24.08 7.66 -2.85
N ALA A 364 -23.19 8.22 -3.67
CA ALA A 364 -23.01 7.81 -5.06
C ALA A 364 -22.64 6.32 -5.15
N TRP A 365 -21.74 5.88 -4.28
CA TRP A 365 -21.34 4.48 -4.18
C TRP A 365 -22.49 3.56 -3.77
N VAL A 366 -23.22 3.89 -2.70
CA VAL A 366 -24.37 3.09 -2.25
C VAL A 366 -25.43 2.99 -3.35
N LYS A 367 -25.73 4.11 -4.03
CA LYS A 367 -26.65 4.16 -5.16
C LYS A 367 -26.18 3.24 -6.29
N PHE A 368 -24.92 3.30 -6.67
CA PHE A 368 -24.32 2.43 -7.68
C PHE A 368 -24.40 0.95 -7.29
N LYS A 369 -23.93 0.57 -6.08
CA LYS A 369 -23.95 -0.85 -5.65
C LYS A 369 -25.35 -1.43 -5.60
N SER A 370 -26.32 -0.67 -5.08
CA SER A 370 -27.71 -1.13 -4.95
C SER A 370 -28.44 -1.20 -6.30
N GLY A 371 -28.01 -0.42 -7.29
CA GLY A 371 -28.66 -0.34 -8.59
C GLY A 371 -29.95 0.51 -8.58
N ASN A 372 -30.13 1.38 -7.58
CA ASN A 372 -31.36 2.18 -7.36
C ASN A 372 -31.06 3.68 -7.34
#